data_b74ee3341a1eb0f9729a1221cfce4d92
#
_entry.id   b74ee3341a1eb0f9729a1221cfce4d92
#
_cell.length_a   1.000
_cell.length_b   1.000
_cell.length_c   1.000
_cell.angle_alpha   90.00
_cell.angle_beta   90.00
_cell.angle_gamma   90.00
#
_symmetry.space_group_name_H-M   'P 1'
#
loop_
_entity.id
_entity.type
_entity.pdbx_description
1 polymer ?
#
loop_
_entity_poly.entity_id
_entity_poly.type
_entity_poly.pdbx_seq_one_letter_code
_entity_poly.pdbx_strand_id
1 'polypeptide(L)'
;MSTPRDQAIQQLQRCLKQRGIADARVLRVFREVPRDRFCLPGDRPRAFEDEVLPLSAGVTLSQPSVVAAMLQALKLEPGDRVLEIGSGSGYSTALLCELAGSVRAIEVDPIWVERSRKSL
;
A
#
# COMPACT_ATOMS: atom_id res chain seq x y z
N MET A 1 1.96 -12.16 -22.34
CA MET A 1 3.36 -12.18 -21.89
C MET A 1 3.54 -11.33 -20.63
N SER A 2 4.31 -11.86 -19.71
CA SER A 2 4.61 -11.21 -18.44
C SER A 2 5.67 -10.12 -18.64
N THR A 3 5.38 -8.91 -18.20
CA THR A 3 6.34 -7.80 -18.22
C THR A 3 7.28 -7.87 -17.00
N PRO A 4 8.42 -7.15 -17.00
CA PRO A 4 9.23 -7.03 -15.79
C PRO A 4 8.45 -6.51 -14.58
N ARG A 5 7.49 -5.61 -14.81
CA ARG A 5 6.61 -5.11 -13.76
C ARG A 5 5.70 -6.21 -13.21
N ASP A 6 5.12 -7.02 -14.07
CA ASP A 6 4.30 -8.16 -13.65
C ASP A 6 5.12 -9.17 -12.84
N GLN A 7 6.35 -9.42 -13.24
CA GLN A 7 7.27 -10.30 -12.51
C GLN A 7 7.61 -9.76 -11.13
N ALA A 8 7.82 -8.44 -11.01
CA ALA A 8 8.09 -7.79 -9.73
C ALA A 8 6.88 -7.90 -8.79
N ILE A 9 5.67 -7.72 -9.30
CA ILE A 9 4.43 -7.89 -8.53
C ILE A 9 4.29 -9.35 -8.06
N GLN A 10 4.56 -10.32 -8.93
CA GLN A 10 4.52 -11.74 -8.57
C GLN A 10 5.56 -12.07 -7.50
N GLN A 11 6.74 -11.48 -7.58
CA GLN A 11 7.78 -11.67 -6.57
C GLN A 11 7.36 -11.10 -5.22
N LEU A 12 6.71 -9.94 -5.20
CA LEU A 12 6.15 -9.39 -3.98
C LEU A 12 5.09 -10.33 -3.38
N GLN A 13 4.21 -10.90 -4.20
CA GLN A 13 3.21 -11.88 -3.73
C GLN A 13 3.88 -13.07 -3.04
N ARG A 14 4.95 -13.61 -3.63
CA ARG A 14 5.71 -14.71 -3.02
C ARG A 14 6.36 -14.29 -1.70
N CYS A 15 6.94 -13.11 -1.66
CA CYS A 15 7.56 -12.56 -0.45
C CYS A 15 6.53 -12.41 0.68
N LEU A 16 5.37 -11.86 0.40
CA LEU A 16 4.30 -11.68 1.40
C LEU A 16 3.85 -13.04 1.96
N LYS A 17 3.66 -14.03 1.10
CA LYS A 17 3.30 -15.39 1.55
C LYS A 17 4.38 -15.99 2.45
N GLN A 18 5.66 -15.85 2.09
CA GLN A 18 6.78 -16.32 2.90
C GLN A 18 6.83 -15.64 4.26
N ARG A 19 6.34 -14.41 4.37
CA ARG A 19 6.29 -13.64 5.61
C ARG A 19 4.98 -13.82 6.39
N GLY A 20 4.18 -14.82 6.03
CA GLY A 20 3.01 -15.21 6.79
C GLY A 20 1.70 -14.56 6.38
N ILE A 21 1.66 -13.87 5.25
CA ILE A 21 0.41 -13.32 4.73
C ILE A 21 -0.35 -14.44 4.02
N ALA A 22 -1.48 -14.84 4.62
CA ALA A 22 -2.32 -15.93 4.16
C ALA A 22 -3.70 -15.47 3.69
N ASP A 23 -4.13 -14.27 4.09
CA ASP A 23 -5.43 -13.74 3.71
C ASP A 23 -5.46 -13.42 2.21
N ALA A 24 -6.31 -14.13 1.47
CA ALA A 24 -6.40 -13.99 0.02
C ALA A 24 -6.84 -12.58 -0.41
N ARG A 25 -7.67 -11.91 0.38
CA ARG A 25 -8.12 -10.55 0.10
C ARG A 25 -6.99 -9.55 0.26
N VAL A 26 -6.17 -9.71 1.28
CA VAL A 26 -5.00 -8.88 1.51
C VAL A 26 -3.99 -9.07 0.37
N LEU A 27 -3.68 -10.31 0.02
CA LEU A 27 -2.78 -10.61 -1.11
C LEU A 27 -3.28 -9.97 -2.41
N ARG A 28 -4.58 -10.05 -2.66
CA ARG A 28 -5.19 -9.49 -3.86
C ARG A 28 -4.99 -7.98 -3.96
N VAL A 29 -5.21 -7.23 -2.88
CA VAL A 29 -5.08 -5.76 -2.94
C VAL A 29 -3.64 -5.31 -3.18
N PHE A 30 -2.65 -6.06 -2.68
CA PHE A 30 -1.24 -5.80 -3.00
C PHE A 30 -0.89 -6.11 -4.46
N ARG A 31 -1.65 -6.97 -5.12
CA ARG A 31 -1.50 -7.24 -6.54
C ARG A 31 -2.19 -6.18 -7.40
N GLU A 32 -3.35 -5.70 -6.96
CA GLU A 32 -4.21 -4.81 -7.76
C GLU A 32 -3.90 -3.33 -7.58
N VAL A 33 -3.48 -2.91 -6.38
CA VAL A 33 -3.12 -1.51 -6.11
C VAL A 33 -1.66 -1.26 -6.49
N PRO A 34 -1.40 -0.37 -7.45
CA PRO A 34 -0.06 -0.19 -8.01
C PRO A 34 0.82 0.66 -7.09
N ARG A 35 1.69 0.02 -6.31
CA ARG A 35 2.59 0.73 -5.38
C ARG A 35 3.52 1.72 -6.10
N ASP A 36 3.91 1.43 -7.33
CA ASP A 36 4.75 2.31 -8.14
C ASP A 36 4.09 3.67 -8.46
N ARG A 37 2.79 3.77 -8.30
CA ARG A 37 2.06 5.03 -8.43
C ARG A 37 2.24 5.95 -7.20
N PHE A 38 2.65 5.38 -6.08
CA PHE A 38 2.71 6.08 -4.78
C PHE A 38 4.12 6.38 -4.31
N CYS A 39 5.15 5.93 -5.01
CA CYS A 39 6.54 6.23 -4.70
C CYS A 39 7.06 7.39 -5.54
N LEU A 40 8.27 7.86 -5.21
CA LEU A 40 8.95 8.87 -6.02
C LEU A 40 9.32 8.28 -7.40
N PRO A 41 9.34 9.09 -8.47
CA PRO A 41 9.63 8.58 -9.82
C PRO A 41 10.92 7.79 -9.94
N GLY A 42 11.98 8.19 -9.23
CA GLY A 42 13.27 7.49 -9.23
C GLY A 42 13.23 6.13 -8.56
N ASP A 43 12.22 5.87 -7.72
CA ASP A 43 12.08 4.61 -7.00
C ASP A 43 11.12 3.62 -7.67
N ARG A 44 10.50 4.00 -8.78
CA ARG A 44 9.56 3.11 -9.50
C ARG A 44 10.14 1.75 -9.86
N PRO A 45 11.41 1.63 -10.30
CA PRO A 45 11.96 0.32 -10.62
C PRO A 45 12.00 -0.66 -9.46
N ARG A 46 12.03 -0.17 -8.20
CA ARG A 46 12.05 -1.00 -6.99
C ARG A 46 10.77 -0.90 -6.17
N ALA A 47 9.69 -0.37 -6.74
CA ALA A 47 8.45 -0.10 -6.02
C ALA A 47 7.76 -1.35 -5.48
N PHE A 48 8.02 -2.53 -6.04
CA PHE A 48 7.42 -3.78 -5.58
C PHE A 48 8.36 -4.63 -4.74
N GLU A 49 9.51 -4.10 -4.34
CA GLU A 49 10.39 -4.74 -3.38
C GLU A 49 9.83 -4.55 -1.95
N ASP A 50 10.11 -5.53 -1.09
CA ASP A 50 9.64 -5.50 0.29
C ASP A 50 10.55 -4.64 1.15
N GLU A 51 10.53 -3.34 0.91
CA GLU A 51 11.34 -2.37 1.64
C GLU A 51 10.64 -1.03 1.80
N VAL A 52 11.10 -0.25 2.78
CA VAL A 52 10.66 1.14 2.98
C VAL A 52 11.25 2.01 1.88
N LEU A 53 10.44 2.92 1.33
CA LEU A 53 10.90 3.91 0.35
C LEU A 53 10.74 5.32 0.89
N PRO A 54 11.71 6.21 0.64
CA PRO A 54 11.61 7.60 1.08
C PRO A 54 10.60 8.36 0.22
N LEU A 55 9.89 9.31 0.81
CA LEU A 55 8.98 10.21 0.10
C LEU A 55 9.42 11.67 0.27
N SER A 56 9.66 12.08 1.51
CA SER A 56 10.22 13.40 1.84
C SER A 56 10.85 13.31 3.23
N ALA A 57 11.41 14.41 3.75
CA ALA A 57 12.02 14.42 5.08
C ALA A 57 11.01 13.97 6.14
N GLY A 58 11.28 12.86 6.81
CA GLY A 58 10.42 12.28 7.85
C GLY A 58 9.17 11.57 7.34
N VAL A 59 8.95 11.49 6.04
CA VAL A 59 7.80 10.79 5.45
C VAL A 59 8.28 9.64 4.58
N THR A 60 7.77 8.45 4.82
CA THR A 60 8.16 7.23 4.10
C THR A 60 6.95 6.48 3.60
N LEU A 61 7.19 5.69 2.55
CA LEU A 61 6.26 4.65 2.10
C LEU A 61 6.65 3.37 2.82
N SER A 62 5.78 2.88 3.68
CA SER A 62 6.07 1.75 4.57
C SER A 62 6.32 0.45 3.82
N GLN A 63 7.11 -0.42 4.43
CA GLN A 63 7.45 -1.75 3.88
C GLN A 63 6.17 -2.57 3.64
N PRO A 64 6.00 -3.16 2.45
CA PRO A 64 4.77 -3.88 2.11
C PRO A 64 4.39 -4.99 3.09
N SER A 65 5.33 -5.81 3.53
CA SER A 65 5.02 -6.91 4.45
C SER A 65 4.52 -6.44 5.81
N VAL A 66 4.99 -5.29 6.29
CA VAL A 66 4.51 -4.68 7.53
C VAL A 66 3.07 -4.21 7.37
N VAL A 67 2.78 -3.50 6.29
CA VAL A 67 1.42 -3.03 6.01
C VAL A 67 0.47 -4.22 5.82
N ALA A 68 0.90 -5.24 5.09
CA ALA A 68 0.10 -6.45 4.86
C ALA A 68 -0.23 -7.17 6.17
N ALA A 69 0.75 -7.29 7.07
CA ALA A 69 0.54 -7.92 8.38
C ALA A 69 -0.49 -7.13 9.21
N MET A 70 -0.43 -5.81 9.18
CA MET A 70 -1.39 -4.95 9.87
C MET A 70 -2.80 -5.11 9.29
N LEU A 71 -2.92 -5.11 7.95
CA LEU A 71 -4.21 -5.28 7.28
C LEU A 71 -4.81 -6.66 7.56
N GLN A 72 -4.00 -7.71 7.55
CA GLN A 72 -4.43 -9.07 7.88
C GLN A 72 -4.92 -9.16 9.32
N ALA A 73 -4.21 -8.53 10.25
CA ALA A 73 -4.58 -8.51 11.67
C ALA A 73 -5.91 -7.79 11.94
N LEU A 74 -6.22 -6.77 11.15
CA LEU A 74 -7.47 -6.02 11.28
C LEU A 74 -8.71 -6.83 10.90
N LYS A 75 -8.58 -7.85 10.06
CA LYS A 75 -9.70 -8.68 9.59
C LYS A 75 -10.86 -7.84 9.06
N LEU A 76 -10.55 -6.91 8.17
CA LEU A 76 -11.54 -5.99 7.62
C LEU A 76 -12.61 -6.70 6.80
N GLU A 77 -13.85 -6.24 6.95
CA GLU A 77 -14.99 -6.71 6.19
C GLU A 77 -15.50 -5.60 5.25
N PRO A 78 -16.21 -5.95 4.15
CA PRO A 78 -16.66 -4.96 3.17
C PRO A 78 -17.56 -3.85 3.71
N GLY A 79 -18.22 -4.06 4.85
CA GLY A 79 -19.06 -3.06 5.48
C GLY A 79 -18.37 -2.19 6.51
N ASP A 80 -17.12 -2.44 6.80
CA ASP A 80 -16.40 -1.72 7.86
C ASP A 80 -16.12 -0.27 7.49
N ARG A 81 -16.13 0.58 8.52
CA ARG A 81 -15.71 1.98 8.43
C ARG A 81 -14.36 2.13 9.10
N VAL A 82 -13.40 2.68 8.39
CA VAL A 82 -12.02 2.82 8.86
C VAL A 82 -11.63 4.29 8.95
N LEU A 83 -10.96 4.63 10.04
CA LEU A 83 -10.25 5.90 10.18
C LEU A 83 -8.75 5.62 10.11
N GLU A 84 -8.09 6.20 9.12
CA GLU A 84 -6.64 6.12 8.98
C GLU A 84 -6.01 7.44 9.44
N ILE A 85 -5.04 7.35 10.34
CA ILE A 85 -4.30 8.52 10.83
C ILE A 85 -2.87 8.46 10.28
N GLY A 86 -2.46 9.51 9.57
CA GLY A 86 -1.14 9.57 8.94
C GLY A 86 -1.12 8.87 7.59
N SER A 87 -1.99 9.30 6.66
CA SER A 87 -2.14 8.64 5.36
C SER A 87 -0.94 8.79 4.42
N GLY A 88 -0.08 9.77 4.63
CA GLY A 88 1.12 9.98 3.84
C GLY A 88 0.85 10.04 2.34
N SER A 89 1.45 9.13 1.58
CA SER A 89 1.26 9.06 0.12
C SER A 89 -0.14 8.67 -0.32
N GLY A 90 -0.92 8.06 0.58
CA GLY A 90 -2.23 7.50 0.27
C GLY A 90 -2.19 6.03 -0.17
N TYR A 91 -1.04 5.38 -0.17
CA TYR A 91 -0.96 3.98 -0.57
C TYR A 91 -1.76 3.07 0.36
N SER A 92 -1.55 3.17 1.68
CA SER A 92 -2.33 2.41 2.65
C SER A 92 -3.83 2.74 2.56
N THR A 93 -4.16 4.00 2.29
CA THR A 93 -5.54 4.43 2.08
C THR A 93 -6.17 3.68 0.91
N ALA A 94 -5.46 3.59 -0.21
CA ALA A 94 -5.93 2.86 -1.39
C ALA A 94 -6.16 1.37 -1.09
N LEU A 95 -5.25 0.74 -0.34
CA LEU A 95 -5.41 -0.66 0.09
C LEU A 95 -6.64 -0.83 0.99
N LEU A 96 -6.82 0.06 1.97
CA LEU A 96 -7.96 0.04 2.87
C LEU A 96 -9.29 0.21 2.13
N CYS A 97 -9.34 1.09 1.13
CA CYS A 97 -10.53 1.31 0.32
C CYS A 97 -10.99 0.05 -0.42
N GLU A 98 -10.07 -0.84 -0.76
CA GLU A 98 -10.39 -2.10 -1.43
C GLU A 98 -10.87 -3.18 -0.44
N LEU A 99 -10.62 -3.02 0.86
CA LEU A 99 -10.93 -4.03 1.87
C LEU A 99 -12.12 -3.64 2.75
N ALA A 100 -12.40 -2.36 2.92
CA ALA A 100 -13.42 -1.83 3.79
C ALA A 100 -14.57 -1.18 3.01
N GLY A 101 -15.63 -0.81 3.71
CA GLY A 101 -16.79 -0.15 3.10
C GLY A 101 -16.57 1.34 2.89
N SER A 102 -15.90 2.00 3.83
CA SER A 102 -15.53 3.41 3.73
C SER A 102 -14.26 3.69 4.52
N VAL A 103 -13.47 4.64 4.03
CA VAL A 103 -12.23 5.05 4.68
C VAL A 103 -12.20 6.58 4.78
N ARG A 104 -11.89 7.07 5.98
CA ARG A 104 -11.52 8.46 6.20
C ARG A 104 -10.05 8.49 6.56
N ALA A 105 -9.28 9.28 5.83
CA ALA A 105 -7.86 9.40 6.03
C ALA A 105 -7.51 10.82 6.48
N ILE A 106 -6.63 10.92 7.47
CA ILE A 106 -6.16 12.19 8.03
C ILE A 106 -4.65 12.26 7.84
N GLU A 107 -4.17 13.40 7.35
CA GLU A 107 -2.75 13.67 7.17
C GLU A 107 -2.45 15.08 7.68
N VAL A 108 -1.42 15.21 8.53
CA VAL A 108 -1.03 16.48 9.13
C VAL A 108 -0.27 17.39 8.15
N ASP A 109 0.44 16.81 7.19
CA ASP A 109 1.22 17.55 6.21
C ASP A 109 0.36 17.95 5.01
N PRO A 110 0.10 19.26 4.80
CA PRO A 110 -0.73 19.72 3.69
C PRO A 110 -0.20 19.31 2.31
N ILE A 111 1.11 19.20 2.15
CA ILE A 111 1.74 18.79 0.89
C ILE A 111 1.32 17.36 0.55
N TRP A 112 1.33 16.46 1.55
CA TRP A 112 0.94 15.07 1.34
C TRP A 112 -0.57 14.90 1.24
N VAL A 113 -1.37 15.74 1.88
CA VAL A 113 -2.82 15.78 1.64
C VAL A 113 -3.10 16.01 0.16
N GLU A 114 -2.45 17.02 -0.43
CA GLU A 114 -2.66 17.35 -1.84
C GLU A 114 -2.13 16.28 -2.79
N ARG A 115 -0.92 15.76 -2.53
CA ARG A 115 -0.31 14.74 -3.35
C ARG A 115 -1.08 13.42 -3.33
N SER A 116 -1.55 13.00 -2.15
CA SER A 116 -2.31 11.76 -2.02
C SER A 116 -3.66 11.84 -2.74
N ARG A 117 -4.31 13.00 -2.72
CA ARG A 117 -5.54 13.21 -3.49
C ARG A 117 -5.36 12.95 -4.98
N LYS A 118 -4.22 13.34 -5.53
CA LYS A 118 -3.89 13.11 -6.94
C LYS A 118 -3.61 11.65 -7.27
N SER A 119 -3.12 10.89 -6.29
CA SER A 119 -2.78 9.47 -6.47
C SER A 119 -3.96 8.54 -6.21
N LEU A 120 -4.91 8.98 -5.42
CA LEU A 120 -6.13 8.24 -5.09
C LEU A 120 -7.30 8.55 -6.09
#